data_49927c5af269b9059c0807f1242bb9e1
#
_entry.id   49927c5af269b9059c0807f1242bb9e1
#
_cell.length_a   1.000
_cell.length_b   1.000
_cell.length_c   1.000
_cell.angle_alpha   90.00
_cell.angle_beta   90.00
_cell.angle_gamma   90.00
#
_symmetry.space_group_name_H-M   'P 1'
#
loop_
_entity.id
_entity.type
_entity.pdbx_description
1 polymer ?
#
loop_
_entity_poly.entity_id
_entity_poly.type
_entity_poly.pdbx_seq_one_letter_code
_entity_poly.pdbx_strand_id
1 'polypeptide(L)'
;YKRQAFVIEHFAEHCVGVKVRQGEGQVADNGVEPLRLAVQAAEWAEVPVMVHIGRGAPLPDVLPLMRPRDIVTHCYQGTGDGILANDASVLAEVQQARRNGILFDVGHGGGSFDYGVAIDALAHGFVSDVISTDLHAHSWDVPVESLPHTASKLLNLGVPIESIVQQ
;
A
#
# COMPACT_ATOMS: atom_id res chain seq x y z
N TYR A 1 -2.63 20.64 3.75
CA TYR A 1 -2.43 19.73 4.87
C TYR A 1 -3.14 20.20 6.15
N LYS A 2 -3.15 21.52 6.47
CA LYS A 2 -3.78 22.04 7.70
C LYS A 2 -5.26 21.69 7.84
N ARG A 3 -6.04 21.66 6.74
CA ARG A 3 -7.44 21.25 6.75
C ARG A 3 -7.61 19.76 7.07
N GLN A 4 -6.75 18.91 6.54
CA GLN A 4 -6.78 17.47 6.82
C GLN A 4 -6.48 17.21 8.30
N ALA A 5 -5.42 17.82 8.84
CA ALA A 5 -5.09 17.71 10.25
C ALA A 5 -6.26 18.16 11.15
N PHE A 6 -6.85 19.33 10.86
CA PHE A 6 -8.03 19.82 11.59
C PHE A 6 -9.20 18.83 11.57
N VAL A 7 -9.51 18.24 10.41
CA VAL A 7 -10.60 17.26 10.28
C VAL A 7 -10.31 16.01 11.12
N ILE A 8 -9.07 15.50 11.08
CA ILE A 8 -8.68 14.32 11.85
C ILE A 8 -8.79 14.59 13.35
N GLU A 9 -8.29 15.71 13.83
CA GLU A 9 -8.38 16.10 15.24
C GLU A 9 -9.85 16.26 15.70
N HIS A 10 -10.68 16.89 14.86
CA HIS A 10 -12.09 17.14 15.19
C HIS A 10 -12.96 15.87 15.16
N PHE A 11 -12.58 14.88 14.35
CA PHE A 11 -13.28 13.60 14.19
C PHE A 11 -12.37 12.41 14.54
N ALA A 12 -11.55 12.55 15.58
CA ALA A 12 -10.56 11.56 15.97
C ALA A 12 -11.15 10.16 16.28
N GLU A 13 -12.43 10.10 16.67
CA GLU A 13 -13.16 8.84 16.86
C GLU A 13 -13.47 8.10 15.54
N HIS A 14 -13.36 8.77 14.39
CA HIS A 14 -13.67 8.22 13.08
C HIS A 14 -12.48 8.22 12.12
N CYS A 15 -11.49 9.08 12.34
CA CYS A 15 -10.33 9.26 11.49
C CYS A 15 -9.09 8.60 12.10
N VAL A 16 -8.60 7.53 11.47
CA VAL A 16 -7.46 6.75 11.96
C VAL A 16 -6.15 6.99 11.19
N GLY A 17 -6.18 7.82 10.15
CA GLY A 17 -5.00 8.07 9.31
C GLY A 17 -5.28 9.02 8.14
N VAL A 18 -4.24 9.29 7.37
CA VAL A 18 -4.30 10.07 6.12
C VAL A 18 -4.10 9.13 4.93
N LYS A 19 -5.03 9.15 3.97
CA LYS A 19 -4.86 8.44 2.69
C LYS A 19 -4.38 9.42 1.62
N VAL A 20 -3.36 9.03 0.87
CA VAL A 20 -2.88 9.76 -0.32
C VAL A 20 -2.76 8.82 -1.52
N ARG A 21 -3.11 9.30 -2.70
CA ARG A 21 -2.93 8.57 -3.96
C ARG A 21 -1.75 9.15 -4.71
N GLN A 22 -0.73 8.31 -4.90
CA GLN A 22 0.57 8.69 -5.46
C GLN A 22 0.78 7.98 -6.80
N GLY A 23 -0.16 8.13 -7.74
CA GLY A 23 -0.06 7.61 -9.11
C GLY A 23 -0.11 8.74 -10.14
N GLU A 24 0.45 8.51 -11.33
CA GLU A 24 0.59 9.49 -12.41
C GLU A 24 -0.72 10.26 -12.69
N GLY A 25 -1.85 9.53 -12.80
CA GLY A 25 -3.16 10.14 -13.07
C GLY A 25 -3.72 11.01 -11.93
N GLN A 26 -3.13 10.98 -10.74
CA GLN A 26 -3.59 11.72 -9.56
C GLN A 26 -2.65 12.88 -9.22
N VAL A 27 -1.36 12.70 -9.38
CA VAL A 27 -0.37 13.72 -8.96
C VAL A 27 0.02 14.68 -10.08
N ALA A 28 -0.18 14.30 -11.35
CA ALA A 28 0.26 15.06 -12.53
C ALA A 28 1.73 15.52 -12.35
N ASP A 29 2.02 16.80 -12.53
CA ASP A 29 3.37 17.37 -12.41
C ASP A 29 3.83 17.65 -10.98
N ASN A 30 3.02 17.27 -9.97
CA ASN A 30 3.37 17.55 -8.54
C ASN A 30 4.35 16.53 -7.94
N GLY A 31 4.69 15.44 -8.65
CA GLY A 31 5.62 14.43 -8.17
C GLY A 31 5.23 13.89 -6.78
N VAL A 32 6.16 13.91 -5.83
CA VAL A 32 5.93 13.42 -4.46
C VAL A 32 5.38 14.48 -3.49
N GLU A 33 5.09 15.68 -3.95
CA GLU A 33 4.61 16.75 -3.06
C GLU A 33 3.28 16.42 -2.37
N PRO A 34 2.28 15.76 -3.01
CA PRO A 34 1.08 15.32 -2.32
C PRO A 34 1.36 14.39 -1.13
N LEU A 35 2.33 13.47 -1.27
CA LEU A 35 2.76 12.61 -0.17
C LEU A 35 3.42 13.41 0.95
N ARG A 36 4.30 14.36 0.62
CA ARG A 36 4.94 15.23 1.62
C ARG A 36 3.91 15.99 2.45
N LEU A 37 2.89 16.55 1.80
CA LEU A 37 1.79 17.25 2.48
C LEU A 37 0.92 16.30 3.31
N ALA A 38 0.72 15.05 2.85
CA ALA A 38 0.00 14.03 3.61
C ALA A 38 0.77 13.64 4.89
N VAL A 39 2.09 13.44 4.79
CA VAL A 39 2.96 13.16 5.94
C VAL A 39 2.91 14.31 6.94
N GLN A 40 3.02 15.56 6.51
CA GLN A 40 2.91 16.73 7.41
C GLN A 40 1.56 16.79 8.14
N ALA A 41 0.45 16.46 7.44
CA ALA A 41 -0.87 16.41 8.07
C ALA A 41 -0.97 15.29 9.11
N ALA A 42 -0.42 14.12 8.78
CA ALA A 42 -0.41 12.96 9.64
C ALA A 42 0.49 13.13 10.87
N GLU A 43 1.64 13.79 10.71
CA GLU A 43 2.53 14.17 11.83
C GLU A 43 1.82 15.09 12.81
N TRP A 44 1.14 16.12 12.29
CA TRP A 44 0.39 17.04 13.13
C TRP A 44 -0.72 16.35 13.94
N ALA A 45 -1.44 15.43 13.30
CA ALA A 45 -2.56 14.72 13.92
C ALA A 45 -2.15 13.41 14.63
N GLU A 46 -0.85 13.10 14.67
CA GLU A 46 -0.27 11.88 15.29
C GLU A 46 -0.88 10.57 14.77
N VAL A 47 -1.18 10.52 13.46
CA VAL A 47 -1.75 9.35 12.79
C VAL A 47 -0.84 8.83 11.67
N PRO A 48 -1.00 7.57 11.19
CA PRO A 48 -0.25 7.06 10.05
C PRO A 48 -0.74 7.61 8.71
N VAL A 49 0.11 7.50 7.69
CA VAL A 49 -0.25 7.69 6.28
C VAL A 49 -0.43 6.33 5.62
N MET A 50 -1.44 6.21 4.76
CA MET A 50 -1.54 5.12 3.78
C MET A 50 -1.34 5.70 2.38
N VAL A 51 -0.30 5.28 1.68
CA VAL A 51 -0.02 5.69 0.30
C VAL A 51 -0.49 4.63 -0.68
N HIS A 52 -1.34 5.03 -1.64
CA HIS A 52 -1.63 4.25 -2.85
C HIS A 52 -0.48 4.45 -3.83
N ILE A 53 0.18 3.38 -4.23
CA ILE A 53 1.24 3.39 -5.23
C ILE A 53 0.71 2.97 -6.61
N GLY A 54 1.38 3.42 -7.66
CA GLY A 54 1.06 3.09 -9.04
C GLY A 54 2.08 3.72 -9.98
N ARG A 55 1.88 3.58 -11.28
CA ARG A 55 2.78 4.14 -12.29
C ARG A 55 3.06 5.63 -12.03
N GLY A 56 4.31 6.06 -12.26
CA GLY A 56 4.75 7.45 -12.10
C GLY A 56 5.11 7.84 -10.66
N ALA A 57 5.15 6.88 -9.75
CA ALA A 57 5.57 7.09 -8.36
C ALA A 57 6.57 6.01 -7.93
N PRO A 58 7.83 6.07 -8.39
CA PRO A 58 8.85 5.09 -8.03
C PRO A 58 9.01 4.98 -6.53
N LEU A 59 9.01 3.75 -6.01
CA LEU A 59 9.16 3.51 -4.57
C LEU A 59 10.44 4.10 -3.98
N PRO A 60 11.59 4.14 -4.67
CA PRO A 60 12.77 4.84 -4.18
C PRO A 60 12.55 6.32 -3.86
N ASP A 61 11.60 6.99 -4.52
CA ASP A 61 11.26 8.40 -4.25
C ASP A 61 10.18 8.54 -3.15
N VAL A 62 9.32 7.55 -3.02
CA VAL A 62 8.20 7.52 -2.06
C VAL A 62 8.65 7.10 -0.67
N LEU A 63 9.39 5.98 -0.56
CA LEU A 63 9.73 5.36 0.72
C LEU A 63 10.55 6.23 1.67
N PRO A 64 11.50 7.08 1.21
CA PRO A 64 12.26 7.98 2.09
C PRO A 64 11.41 9.03 2.81
N LEU A 65 10.20 9.30 2.33
CA LEU A 65 9.26 10.26 2.93
C LEU A 65 8.38 9.64 3.99
N MET A 66 8.32 8.30 4.06
CA MET A 66 7.43 7.56 4.95
C MET A 66 8.07 7.28 6.30
N ARG A 67 7.24 7.08 7.30
CA ARG A 67 7.63 6.89 8.70
C ARG A 67 7.27 5.47 9.17
N PRO A 68 7.85 4.98 10.26
CA PRO A 68 7.41 3.74 10.89
C PRO A 68 5.89 3.76 11.14
N ARG A 69 5.20 2.66 10.82
CA ARG A 69 3.74 2.46 10.85
C ARG A 69 2.96 3.12 9.71
N ASP A 70 3.58 3.88 8.81
CA ASP A 70 2.95 4.25 7.55
C ASP A 70 2.77 3.01 6.67
N ILE A 71 1.81 3.05 5.75
CA ILE A 71 1.36 1.88 4.98
C ILE A 71 1.51 2.15 3.48
N VAL A 72 2.18 1.25 2.78
CA VAL A 72 2.17 1.19 1.31
C VAL A 72 1.09 0.19 0.89
N THR A 73 -0.02 0.66 0.31
CA THR A 73 -1.06 -0.24 -0.21
C THR A 73 -0.86 -0.54 -1.68
N HIS A 74 -1.41 -1.67 -2.14
CA HIS A 74 -1.26 -2.24 -3.47
C HIS A 74 0.14 -2.80 -3.73
N CYS A 75 0.74 -3.45 -2.73
CA CYS A 75 2.12 -3.94 -2.84
C CYS A 75 2.32 -4.96 -3.97
N TYR A 76 1.27 -5.69 -4.38
CA TYR A 76 1.32 -6.65 -5.49
C TYR A 76 0.75 -6.11 -6.81
N GLN A 77 0.71 -4.79 -7.01
CA GLN A 77 0.24 -4.21 -8.26
C GLN A 77 1.24 -4.44 -9.40
N GLY A 78 0.73 -4.68 -10.62
CA GLY A 78 1.52 -5.01 -11.82
C GLY A 78 1.69 -3.88 -12.83
N THR A 79 1.36 -2.62 -12.49
CA THR A 79 1.36 -1.50 -13.44
C THR A 79 2.70 -0.78 -13.58
N GLY A 80 3.80 -1.33 -13.04
CA GLY A 80 5.12 -0.70 -12.96
C GLY A 80 5.30 0.13 -11.68
N ASP A 81 6.52 0.57 -11.41
CA ASP A 81 6.90 1.31 -10.19
C ASP A 81 6.45 0.61 -8.89
N GLY A 82 6.40 -0.75 -8.92
CA GLY A 82 6.02 -1.60 -7.79
C GLY A 82 7.21 -2.01 -6.93
N ILE A 83 7.01 -3.09 -6.16
CA ILE A 83 8.01 -3.59 -5.20
C ILE A 83 9.14 -4.39 -5.84
N LEU A 84 9.00 -4.78 -7.12
CA LEU A 84 9.98 -5.61 -7.82
C LEU A 84 10.88 -4.80 -8.74
N ALA A 85 12.15 -5.20 -8.82
CA ALA A 85 13.10 -4.77 -9.82
C ALA A 85 12.87 -5.49 -11.16
N ASN A 86 13.60 -5.09 -12.20
CA ASN A 86 13.48 -5.67 -13.55
C ASN A 86 13.87 -7.16 -13.62
N ASP A 87 14.66 -7.65 -12.67
CA ASP A 87 15.07 -9.04 -12.51
C ASP A 87 14.11 -9.86 -11.63
N ALA A 88 12.93 -9.32 -11.34
CA ALA A 88 11.91 -9.85 -10.46
C ALA A 88 12.31 -9.98 -8.96
N SER A 89 13.49 -9.51 -8.57
CA SER A 89 13.85 -9.43 -7.15
C SER A 89 13.11 -8.29 -6.44
N VAL A 90 12.89 -8.42 -5.13
CA VAL A 90 12.33 -7.33 -4.32
C VAL A 90 13.36 -6.22 -4.17
N LEU A 91 12.98 -4.98 -4.46
CA LEU A 91 13.82 -3.79 -4.34
C LEU A 91 14.47 -3.70 -2.95
N ALA A 92 15.76 -3.35 -2.92
CA ALA A 92 16.50 -3.19 -1.68
C ALA A 92 15.89 -2.11 -0.77
N GLU A 93 15.38 -1.05 -1.38
CA GLU A 93 14.67 0.05 -0.71
C GLU A 93 13.38 -0.42 -0.03
N VAL A 94 12.64 -1.35 -0.66
CA VAL A 94 11.44 -1.97 -0.09
C VAL A 94 11.80 -2.81 1.13
N GLN A 95 12.84 -3.63 1.02
CA GLN A 95 13.34 -4.43 2.14
C GLN A 95 13.81 -3.54 3.30
N GLN A 96 14.48 -2.43 3.00
CA GLN A 96 14.93 -1.48 4.02
C GLN A 96 13.76 -0.75 4.67
N ALA A 97 12.78 -0.31 3.89
CA ALA A 97 11.58 0.36 4.39
C ALA A 97 10.81 -0.55 5.36
N ARG A 98 10.69 -1.83 5.04
CA ARG A 98 10.05 -2.82 5.93
C ARG A 98 10.82 -2.98 7.24
N ARG A 99 12.15 -3.07 7.20
CA ARG A 99 12.99 -3.09 8.43
C ARG A 99 12.83 -1.81 9.27
N ASN A 100 12.54 -0.69 8.63
CA ASN A 100 12.26 0.59 9.29
C ASN A 100 10.82 0.70 9.83
N GLY A 101 10.00 -0.35 9.70
CA GLY A 101 8.64 -0.42 10.24
C GLY A 101 7.55 0.16 9.34
N ILE A 102 7.81 0.35 8.05
CA ILE A 102 6.78 0.63 7.05
C ILE A 102 6.05 -0.68 6.75
N LEU A 103 4.72 -0.64 6.71
CA LEU A 103 3.86 -1.79 6.44
C LEU A 103 3.47 -1.84 4.96
N PHE A 104 3.32 -3.06 4.44
CA PHE A 104 2.90 -3.30 3.06
C PHE A 104 1.56 -4.04 3.04
N ASP A 105 0.57 -3.43 2.43
CA ASP A 105 -0.81 -3.91 2.34
C ASP A 105 -1.14 -4.42 0.94
N VAL A 106 -1.91 -5.50 0.87
CA VAL A 106 -2.39 -6.07 -0.40
C VAL A 106 -3.23 -5.07 -1.17
N GLY A 107 -4.26 -4.49 -0.54
CA GLY A 107 -5.14 -3.52 -1.17
C GLY A 107 -5.63 -3.99 -2.54
N HIS A 108 -6.31 -5.15 -2.62
CA HIS A 108 -6.52 -5.90 -3.87
C HIS A 108 -7.11 -5.05 -5.00
N GLY A 109 -8.21 -4.31 -4.73
CA GLY A 109 -8.89 -3.46 -5.72
C GLY A 109 -9.26 -4.16 -7.02
N GLY A 110 -9.71 -3.40 -8.00
CA GLY A 110 -10.08 -3.92 -9.32
C GLY A 110 -8.88 -4.27 -10.22
N GLY A 111 -7.71 -3.65 -10.01
CA GLY A 111 -6.54 -3.81 -10.88
C GLY A 111 -5.21 -3.70 -10.13
N SER A 112 -5.21 -3.79 -8.81
CA SER A 112 -4.01 -3.58 -7.98
C SER A 112 -3.44 -4.88 -7.40
N PHE A 113 -3.82 -6.03 -7.97
CA PHE A 113 -3.26 -7.33 -7.63
C PHE A 113 -2.87 -8.07 -8.91
N ASP A 114 -1.59 -8.36 -9.05
CA ASP A 114 -1.02 -9.16 -10.12
C ASP A 114 -0.42 -10.44 -9.54
N TYR A 115 -0.86 -11.60 -10.05
CA TYR A 115 -0.38 -12.89 -9.59
C TYR A 115 1.09 -13.12 -9.85
N GLY A 116 1.64 -12.62 -10.99
CA GLY A 116 3.07 -12.72 -11.31
C GLY A 116 3.90 -11.97 -10.28
N VAL A 117 3.53 -10.73 -9.97
CA VAL A 117 4.19 -9.93 -8.93
C VAL A 117 4.11 -10.61 -7.56
N ALA A 118 2.96 -11.14 -7.18
CA ALA A 118 2.79 -11.84 -5.91
C ALA A 118 3.66 -13.10 -5.83
N ILE A 119 3.70 -13.92 -6.89
CA ILE A 119 4.54 -15.13 -6.98
C ILE A 119 6.01 -14.78 -6.82
N ASP A 120 6.51 -13.81 -7.58
CA ASP A 120 7.91 -13.40 -7.54
C ASP A 120 8.29 -12.80 -6.18
N ALA A 121 7.43 -11.97 -5.62
CA ALA A 121 7.64 -11.40 -4.28
C ALA A 121 7.73 -12.50 -3.20
N LEU A 122 6.79 -13.46 -3.22
CA LEU A 122 6.76 -14.59 -2.28
C LEU A 122 7.99 -15.50 -2.45
N ALA A 123 8.44 -15.75 -3.69
CA ALA A 123 9.65 -16.52 -3.96
C ALA A 123 10.92 -15.87 -3.36
N HIS A 124 10.91 -14.54 -3.20
CA HIS A 124 11.97 -13.78 -2.55
C HIS A 124 11.70 -13.52 -1.05
N GLY A 125 10.73 -14.23 -0.46
CA GLY A 125 10.40 -14.13 0.98
C GLY A 125 9.66 -12.84 1.38
N PHE A 126 9.10 -12.10 0.42
CA PHE A 126 8.30 -10.92 0.70
C PHE A 126 6.81 -11.32 0.79
N VAL A 127 6.29 -11.35 1.99
CA VAL A 127 4.87 -11.51 2.30
C VAL A 127 4.33 -10.15 2.74
N SER A 128 3.12 -9.76 2.31
CA SER A 128 2.45 -8.54 2.78
C SER A 128 2.31 -8.55 4.31
N ASP A 129 2.25 -7.37 4.92
CA ASP A 129 2.04 -7.23 6.36
C ASP A 129 0.55 -7.13 6.71
N VAL A 130 -0.27 -6.70 5.75
CA VAL A 130 -1.72 -6.49 5.91
C VAL A 130 -2.45 -7.00 4.68
N ILE A 131 -3.65 -7.54 4.87
CA ILE A 131 -4.56 -7.92 3.79
C ILE A 131 -5.79 -7.01 3.84
N SER A 132 -5.98 -6.22 2.80
CA SER A 132 -7.21 -5.46 2.59
C SER A 132 -7.78 -5.65 1.19
N THR A 133 -9.05 -5.31 1.01
CA THR A 133 -9.78 -5.59 -0.23
C THR A 133 -9.74 -4.44 -1.22
N ASP A 134 -9.67 -3.21 -0.76
CA ASP A 134 -9.99 -2.03 -1.57
C ASP A 134 -11.30 -2.22 -2.35
N LEU A 135 -12.32 -2.79 -1.68
CA LEU A 135 -13.62 -3.12 -2.27
C LEU A 135 -14.39 -1.84 -2.59
N HIS A 136 -14.84 -1.71 -3.82
CA HIS A 136 -15.62 -0.57 -4.30
C HIS A 136 -16.60 -0.99 -5.42
N ALA A 137 -17.45 -0.07 -5.88
CA ALA A 137 -18.53 -0.35 -6.84
C ALA A 137 -18.09 -1.05 -8.14
N HIS A 138 -16.83 -0.92 -8.54
CA HIS A 138 -16.30 -1.55 -9.76
C HIS A 138 -15.51 -2.84 -9.49
N SER A 139 -15.39 -3.27 -8.25
CA SER A 139 -14.63 -4.47 -7.86
C SER A 139 -15.38 -5.41 -6.89
N TRP A 140 -16.63 -5.08 -6.54
CA TRP A 140 -17.40 -5.82 -5.53
C TRP A 140 -17.79 -7.25 -5.98
N ASP A 141 -17.87 -7.49 -7.27
CA ASP A 141 -18.21 -8.79 -7.86
C ASP A 141 -16.92 -9.55 -8.25
N VAL A 142 -16.25 -9.06 -9.27
CA VAL A 142 -14.98 -9.63 -9.75
C VAL A 142 -13.98 -8.46 -9.88
N PRO A 143 -12.74 -8.62 -9.42
CA PRO A 143 -12.04 -9.82 -8.89
C PRO A 143 -11.98 -9.90 -7.35
N VAL A 144 -12.62 -8.99 -6.60
CA VAL A 144 -12.39 -8.87 -5.15
C VAL A 144 -13.38 -9.68 -4.31
N GLU A 145 -14.68 -9.51 -4.54
CA GLU A 145 -15.81 -10.12 -3.82
C GLU A 145 -15.81 -9.85 -2.30
N SER A 146 -14.77 -10.30 -1.57
CA SER A 146 -14.71 -10.18 -0.12
C SER A 146 -13.28 -10.31 0.41
N LEU A 147 -13.07 -9.99 1.69
CA LEU A 147 -11.79 -10.21 2.37
C LEU A 147 -11.39 -11.71 2.41
N PRO A 148 -12.27 -12.67 2.73
CA PRO A 148 -11.92 -14.08 2.64
C PRO A 148 -11.51 -14.52 1.23
N HIS A 149 -12.14 -13.97 0.18
CA HIS A 149 -11.75 -14.26 -1.20
C HIS A 149 -10.34 -13.71 -1.50
N THR A 150 -10.04 -12.47 -1.11
CA THR A 150 -8.69 -11.90 -1.24
C THR A 150 -7.66 -12.74 -0.49
N ALA A 151 -7.94 -13.12 0.75
CA ALA A 151 -7.07 -13.97 1.57
C ALA A 151 -6.85 -15.36 0.95
N SER A 152 -7.89 -15.96 0.33
CA SER A 152 -7.78 -17.26 -0.33
C SER A 152 -6.80 -17.27 -1.51
N LYS A 153 -6.59 -16.12 -2.17
CA LYS A 153 -5.58 -15.99 -3.23
C LYS A 153 -4.17 -16.16 -2.69
N LEU A 154 -3.87 -15.56 -1.54
CA LEU A 154 -2.57 -15.74 -0.87
C LEU A 154 -2.40 -17.17 -0.37
N LEU A 155 -3.45 -17.80 0.16
CA LEU A 155 -3.43 -19.20 0.55
C LEU A 155 -3.10 -20.12 -0.65
N ASN A 156 -3.71 -19.87 -1.80
CA ASN A 156 -3.42 -20.61 -3.04
C ASN A 156 -1.99 -20.38 -3.56
N LEU A 157 -1.37 -19.25 -3.21
CA LEU A 157 0.04 -18.95 -3.49
C LEU A 157 1.00 -19.55 -2.45
N GLY A 158 0.50 -20.29 -1.46
CA GLY A 158 1.30 -21.00 -0.47
C GLY A 158 1.60 -20.20 0.81
N VAL A 159 0.98 -19.04 1.02
CA VAL A 159 1.09 -18.33 2.31
C VAL A 159 0.35 -19.15 3.38
N PRO A 160 1.01 -19.48 4.52
CA PRO A 160 0.36 -20.25 5.59
C PRO A 160 -0.88 -19.56 6.14
N ILE A 161 -1.92 -20.32 6.46
CA ILE A 161 -3.18 -19.78 6.98
C ILE A 161 -2.97 -19.00 8.28
N GLU A 162 -2.05 -19.44 9.12
CA GLU A 162 -1.70 -18.76 10.37
C GLU A 162 -1.14 -17.35 10.11
N SER A 163 -0.32 -17.19 9.06
CA SER A 163 0.22 -15.90 8.64
C SER A 163 -0.89 -15.01 8.06
N ILE A 164 -1.81 -15.58 7.28
CA ILE A 164 -2.95 -14.85 6.69
C ILE A 164 -3.87 -14.29 7.77
N VAL A 165 -4.13 -15.07 8.83
CA VAL A 165 -5.02 -14.63 9.93
C VAL A 165 -4.37 -13.55 10.80
N GLN A 166 -3.06 -13.43 10.79
CA GLN A 166 -2.31 -12.41 11.54
C GLN A 166 -2.17 -11.07 10.77
N GLN A 167 -2.43 -11.07 9.47
CA GLN A 167 -2.40 -9.88 8.59
C GLN A 167 -3.73 -9.12 8.63
#